data_467060e603ce9bdcb676e609d4aac732
#
_entry.id   467060e603ce9bdcb676e609d4aac732
#
_cell.length_a   1.000
_cell.length_b   1.000
_cell.length_c   1.000
_cell.angle_alpha   90.00
_cell.angle_beta   90.00
_cell.angle_gamma   90.00
#
_symmetry.space_group_name_H-M   'P 1'
#
loop_
_entity.id
_entity.type
_entity.pdbx_description
1 polymer ?
#
loop_
_entity_poly.entity_id
_entity_poly.type
_entity_poly.pdbx_seq_one_letter_code
_entity_poly.pdbx_strand_id
1 'polypeptide(L)'
;MDGLIQQEHVWIKGQRLLVEYVKVEPTFEKEEDMQYHALSPICVRSKRVIDGELKQYDLNPSEPQFFNQICELIVKKYNQFYDNEKYVPSDVHVSSQMRNVKGVRIAIKNKGYITYNRAYYLDLLVSAPPVLQDFLYDCGLGEKTAMGFGCVGIGEYNKRKQKF
;
A
#
# COMPACT_ATOMS: atom_id res chain seq x y z
N MET A 1 -20.88 -0.09 -6.81
CA MET A 1 -19.97 -1.08 -7.46
C MET A 1 -20.37 -1.43 -8.90
N ASP A 2 -21.42 -0.87 -9.42
CA ASP A 2 -21.97 -1.29 -10.74
C ASP A 2 -21.20 -0.78 -11.96
N GLY A 3 -20.31 0.18 -11.81
CA GLY A 3 -19.67 0.85 -12.95
C GLY A 3 -18.70 -0.01 -13.77
N LEU A 4 -17.90 -0.86 -13.14
CA LEU A 4 -16.87 -1.67 -13.81
C LEU A 4 -17.44 -3.00 -14.34
N ILE A 5 -18.44 -3.54 -13.65
CA ILE A 5 -19.09 -4.82 -14.00
C ILE A 5 -19.92 -4.68 -15.29
N GLN A 6 -20.41 -3.47 -15.58
CA GLN A 6 -21.24 -3.19 -16.76
C GLN A 6 -20.44 -2.66 -17.95
N GLN A 7 -19.14 -2.44 -17.81
CA GLN A 7 -18.31 -1.90 -18.89
C GLN A 7 -17.55 -3.00 -19.61
N GLU A 8 -17.80 -3.17 -20.90
CA GLU A 8 -17.00 -4.06 -21.74
C GLU A 8 -15.56 -3.55 -21.94
N HIS A 9 -15.32 -2.27 -21.74
CA HIS A 9 -14.03 -1.64 -22.00
C HIS A 9 -13.71 -0.55 -20.98
N VAL A 10 -12.43 -0.44 -20.65
CA VAL A 10 -11.87 0.66 -19.86
C VAL A 10 -10.77 1.39 -20.64
N TRP A 11 -10.64 2.70 -20.41
CA TRP A 11 -9.62 3.51 -21.04
C TRP A 11 -8.54 3.87 -20.04
N ILE A 12 -7.28 3.48 -20.33
CA ILE A 12 -6.13 3.83 -19.51
C ILE A 12 -5.11 4.55 -20.39
N LYS A 13 -4.84 5.82 -20.08
CA LYS A 13 -3.91 6.68 -20.84
C LYS A 13 -4.14 6.67 -22.36
N GLY A 14 -5.41 6.72 -22.77
CA GLY A 14 -5.79 6.72 -24.18
C GLY A 14 -5.79 5.35 -24.87
N GLN A 15 -5.45 4.28 -24.16
CA GLN A 15 -5.54 2.91 -24.64
C GLN A 15 -6.87 2.29 -24.21
N ARG A 16 -7.57 1.66 -25.15
CA ARG A 16 -8.79 0.90 -24.89
C ARG A 16 -8.42 -0.52 -24.50
N LEU A 17 -8.85 -0.92 -23.32
CA LEU A 17 -8.65 -2.26 -22.80
C LEU A 17 -9.98 -2.98 -22.68
N LEU A 18 -10.05 -4.23 -23.14
CA LEU A 18 -11.20 -5.10 -22.96
C LEU A 18 -11.24 -5.60 -21.53
N VAL A 19 -12.40 -5.57 -20.89
CA VAL A 19 -12.63 -6.21 -19.60
C VAL A 19 -13.02 -7.66 -19.87
N GLU A 20 -12.10 -8.59 -19.73
CA GLU A 20 -12.36 -10.00 -19.99
C GLU A 20 -13.22 -10.63 -18.90
N TYR A 21 -12.92 -10.31 -17.65
CA TYR A 21 -13.73 -10.74 -16.50
C TYR A 21 -13.51 -9.84 -15.29
N VAL A 22 -14.50 -9.79 -14.41
CA VAL A 22 -14.43 -9.16 -13.10
C VAL A 22 -14.69 -10.22 -12.05
N LYS A 23 -13.75 -10.41 -11.13
CA LYS A 23 -13.89 -11.32 -10.00
C LYS A 23 -14.10 -10.49 -8.74
N VAL A 24 -15.17 -10.78 -8.03
CA VAL A 24 -15.38 -10.27 -6.68
C VAL A 24 -14.68 -11.21 -5.72
N GLU A 25 -13.69 -10.69 -4.99
CA GLU A 25 -13.04 -11.47 -3.93
C GLU A 25 -14.03 -11.66 -2.77
N PRO A 26 -13.98 -12.84 -2.11
CA PRO A 26 -14.83 -13.08 -0.95
C PRO A 26 -14.51 -12.06 0.15
N THR A 27 -15.56 -11.66 0.88
CA THR A 27 -15.37 -10.85 2.09
C THR A 27 -14.67 -11.69 3.14
N PHE A 28 -13.58 -11.16 3.69
CA PHE A 28 -12.89 -11.77 4.81
C PHE A 28 -13.29 -11.03 6.10
N GLU A 29 -13.56 -11.78 7.15
CA GLU A 29 -13.58 -11.18 8.48
C GLU A 29 -12.17 -10.74 8.81
N LYS A 30 -12.01 -9.48 9.18
CA LYS A 30 -10.73 -8.93 9.61
C LYS A 30 -10.57 -9.18 11.10
N GLU A 31 -9.46 -9.81 11.45
CA GLU A 31 -9.02 -10.02 12.82
C GLU A 31 -8.08 -8.90 13.24
N GLU A 32 -7.74 -8.84 14.52
CA GLU A 32 -6.76 -7.86 15.01
C GLU A 32 -5.38 -8.10 14.43
N ASP A 33 -4.98 -9.38 14.25
CA ASP A 33 -3.71 -9.79 13.68
C ASP A 33 -3.91 -10.34 12.27
N MET A 34 -3.45 -9.60 11.27
CA MET A 34 -3.57 -9.98 9.87
C MET A 34 -2.21 -10.06 9.20
N GLN A 35 -2.05 -11.08 8.37
CA GLN A 35 -0.90 -11.21 7.49
C GLN A 35 -1.25 -10.73 6.08
N TYR A 36 -0.41 -9.86 5.54
CA TYR A 36 -0.56 -9.32 4.20
C TYR A 36 0.70 -9.55 3.37
N HIS A 37 0.51 -9.69 2.06
CA HIS A 37 1.59 -9.64 1.09
C HIS A 37 1.37 -8.50 0.10
N ALA A 38 2.44 -7.84 -0.31
CA ALA A 38 2.37 -6.75 -1.26
C ALA A 38 2.06 -7.28 -2.68
N LEU A 39 0.89 -6.93 -3.23
CA LEU A 39 0.52 -7.14 -4.62
C LEU A 39 1.13 -6.08 -5.54
N SER A 40 1.27 -4.85 -5.03
CA SER A 40 2.06 -3.79 -5.65
C SER A 40 3.06 -3.22 -4.64
N PRO A 41 4.19 -2.62 -5.10
CA PRO A 41 5.26 -2.24 -4.19
C PRO A 41 4.82 -1.13 -3.23
N ILE A 42 5.21 -1.26 -1.97
CA ILE A 42 4.91 -0.31 -0.91
C ILE A 42 5.99 0.78 -0.88
N CYS A 43 5.58 2.03 -1.04
CA CYS A 43 6.44 3.20 -0.96
C CYS A 43 6.24 3.89 0.39
N VAL A 44 7.33 4.09 1.12
CA VAL A 44 7.32 4.79 2.41
C VAL A 44 8.40 5.84 2.42
N ARG A 45 8.08 7.06 2.80
CA ARG A 45 9.00 8.19 2.79
C ARG A 45 9.02 8.89 4.13
N SER A 46 10.14 9.53 4.39
CA SER A 46 10.31 10.41 5.54
C SER A 46 10.97 11.72 5.11
N LYS A 47 11.08 12.63 6.03
CA LYS A 47 11.74 13.92 5.83
C LYS A 47 12.88 14.05 6.82
N ARG A 48 14.01 14.55 6.36
CA ARG A 48 15.15 14.91 7.21
C ARG A 48 15.78 16.23 6.75
N VAL A 49 16.39 16.92 7.66
CA VAL A 49 17.16 18.10 7.34
C VAL A 49 18.52 17.67 6.78
N ILE A 50 18.84 18.11 5.56
CA ILE A 50 20.13 17.91 4.90
C ILE A 50 20.60 19.28 4.44
N ASP A 51 21.75 19.71 4.89
CA ASP A 51 22.32 21.04 4.57
C ASP A 51 21.37 22.21 4.90
N GLY A 52 20.63 22.10 6.02
CA GLY A 52 19.66 23.11 6.47
C GLY A 52 18.31 23.07 5.73
N GLU A 53 18.13 22.22 4.73
CA GLU A 53 16.89 22.06 3.98
C GLU A 53 16.16 20.78 4.35
N LEU A 54 14.82 20.84 4.43
CA LEU A 54 13.97 19.67 4.67
C LEU A 54 13.83 18.86 3.37
N LYS A 55 14.57 17.77 3.24
CA LYS A 55 14.56 16.88 2.08
C LYS A 55 13.79 15.61 2.36
N GLN A 56 13.02 15.18 1.36
CA GLN A 56 12.26 13.93 1.40
C GLN A 56 13.14 12.79 0.88
N TYR A 57 13.08 11.63 1.53
CA TYR A 57 13.80 10.42 1.13
C TYR A 57 12.96 9.16 1.33
N ASP A 58 13.25 8.14 0.51
CA ASP A 58 12.57 6.85 0.58
C ASP A 58 13.21 6.00 1.68
N LEU A 59 12.39 5.48 2.60
CA LEU A 59 12.79 4.58 3.68
C LEU A 59 13.02 3.16 3.14
N ASN A 60 13.93 2.43 3.81
CA ASN A 60 14.19 1.03 3.54
C ASN A 60 13.54 0.17 4.63
N PRO A 61 12.96 -1.02 4.31
CA PRO A 61 12.40 -1.95 5.31
C PRO A 61 13.41 -2.43 6.37
N SER A 62 14.72 -2.33 6.13
CA SER A 62 15.73 -2.59 7.16
C SER A 62 15.79 -1.51 8.25
N GLU A 63 15.16 -0.37 8.03
CA GLU A 63 15.11 0.74 8.97
C GLU A 63 13.83 0.63 9.82
N PRO A 64 13.91 0.60 11.18
CA PRO A 64 12.69 0.53 12.02
C PRO A 64 11.68 1.64 11.73
N GLN A 65 12.17 2.79 11.30
CA GLN A 65 11.34 3.95 10.94
C GLN A 65 10.39 3.64 9.76
N PHE A 66 10.70 2.67 8.89
CA PHE A 66 9.84 2.25 7.79
C PHE A 66 8.48 1.76 8.30
N PHE A 67 8.49 0.87 9.29
CA PHE A 67 7.26 0.31 9.87
C PHE A 67 6.50 1.33 10.71
N ASN A 68 7.20 2.13 11.50
CA ASN A 68 6.59 3.21 12.28
C ASN A 68 5.86 4.20 11.35
N GLN A 69 6.48 4.56 10.23
CA GLN A 69 5.85 5.45 9.25
C GLN A 69 4.61 4.83 8.59
N ILE A 70 4.58 3.51 8.39
CA ILE A 70 3.36 2.82 7.93
C ILE A 70 2.24 2.95 8.96
N CYS A 71 2.52 2.72 10.25
CA CYS A 71 1.54 2.90 11.33
C CYS A 71 0.96 4.32 11.33
N GLU A 72 1.81 5.33 11.29
CA GLU A 72 1.39 6.74 11.21
C GLU A 72 0.51 7.02 9.97
N LEU A 73 0.88 6.47 8.81
CA LEU A 73 0.13 6.67 7.57
C LEU A 73 -1.23 6.01 7.59
N ILE A 74 -1.37 4.83 8.17
CA ILE A 74 -2.66 4.13 8.31
C ILE A 74 -3.61 5.01 9.13
N VAL A 75 -3.20 5.39 10.33
CA VAL A 75 -4.01 6.19 11.25
C VAL A 75 -4.34 7.56 10.67
N LYS A 76 -3.35 8.25 10.11
CA LYS A 76 -3.54 9.55 9.49
C LYS A 76 -4.56 9.51 8.35
N LYS A 77 -4.45 8.51 7.46
CA LYS A 77 -5.39 8.36 6.34
C LYS A 77 -6.79 8.07 6.84
N TYR A 78 -6.93 7.17 7.83
CA TYR A 78 -8.22 6.82 8.41
C TYR A 78 -8.88 8.05 9.05
N ASN A 79 -8.17 8.74 9.93
CA ASN A 79 -8.69 9.92 10.62
C ASN A 79 -9.07 11.04 9.63
N GLN A 80 -8.27 11.24 8.58
CA GLN A 80 -8.59 12.21 7.54
C GLN A 80 -9.81 11.81 6.69
N PHE A 81 -9.98 10.52 6.40
CA PHE A 81 -11.10 10.04 5.59
C PHE A 81 -12.44 10.14 6.32
N TYR A 82 -12.45 9.85 7.61
CA TYR A 82 -13.67 9.87 8.44
C TYR A 82 -13.85 11.17 9.22
N ASP A 83 -12.96 12.15 9.02
CA ASP A 83 -12.96 13.45 9.73
C ASP A 83 -13.08 13.27 11.27
N ASN A 84 -12.27 12.38 11.80
CA ASN A 84 -12.19 12.09 13.23
C ASN A 84 -10.75 11.78 13.67
N GLU A 85 -10.48 11.87 14.97
CA GLU A 85 -9.19 11.54 15.58
C GLU A 85 -9.32 10.32 16.53
N LYS A 86 -10.09 9.32 16.11
CA LYS A 86 -10.40 8.16 16.93
C LYS A 86 -9.19 7.30 17.27
N TYR A 87 -8.22 7.19 16.34
CA TYR A 87 -7.07 6.31 16.50
C TYR A 87 -5.76 7.10 16.54
N VAL A 88 -4.78 6.53 17.24
CA VAL A 88 -3.41 7.04 17.34
C VAL A 88 -2.43 5.98 16.80
N PRO A 89 -1.20 6.36 16.39
CA PRO A 89 -0.24 5.40 15.80
C PRO A 89 0.09 4.19 16.67
N SER A 90 -0.02 4.31 18.00
CA SER A 90 0.18 3.19 18.94
C SER A 90 -0.92 2.13 18.89
N ASP A 91 -2.07 2.40 18.26
CA ASP A 91 -3.14 1.42 18.05
C ASP A 91 -2.83 0.46 16.90
N VAL A 92 -1.73 0.68 16.20
CA VAL A 92 -1.30 -0.11 15.04
C VAL A 92 0.14 -0.58 15.25
N HIS A 93 0.38 -1.85 15.04
CA HIS A 93 1.73 -2.40 14.99
C HIS A 93 1.96 -3.09 13.65
N VAL A 94 3.05 -2.73 12.97
CA VAL A 94 3.43 -3.32 11.69
C VAL A 94 4.83 -3.89 11.80
N SER A 95 4.98 -5.13 11.36
CA SER A 95 6.27 -5.82 11.30
C SER A 95 6.40 -6.66 10.03
N SER A 96 7.61 -7.14 9.76
CA SER A 96 7.86 -8.06 8.65
C SER A 96 8.90 -9.09 9.07
N GLN A 97 8.75 -10.33 8.61
CA GLN A 97 9.76 -11.37 8.78
C GLN A 97 11.01 -11.13 7.91
N MET A 98 11.05 -10.07 7.12
CA MET A 98 12.12 -9.73 6.17
C MET A 98 12.46 -10.86 5.17
N ARG A 99 11.57 -11.83 5.04
CA ARG A 99 11.67 -12.88 4.02
C ARG A 99 11.07 -12.33 2.72
N ASN A 100 11.70 -12.62 1.60
CA ASN A 100 11.23 -12.24 0.26
C ASN A 100 11.11 -10.71 0.00
N VAL A 101 11.87 -9.87 0.70
CA VAL A 101 11.89 -8.44 0.42
C VAL A 101 12.54 -8.19 -0.95
N LYS A 102 11.78 -7.57 -1.85
CA LYS A 102 12.25 -7.20 -3.18
C LYS A 102 12.09 -5.70 -3.38
N GLY A 103 13.21 -4.98 -3.42
CA GLY A 103 13.24 -3.56 -3.75
C GLY A 103 13.08 -3.32 -5.25
N VAL A 104 12.31 -2.29 -5.60
CA VAL A 104 12.15 -1.80 -6.97
C VAL A 104 12.33 -0.29 -7.01
N ARG A 105 12.80 0.21 -8.15
CA ARG A 105 12.91 1.65 -8.41
C ARG A 105 11.98 2.01 -9.56
N ILE A 106 10.95 2.80 -9.26
CA ILE A 106 9.91 3.16 -10.21
C ILE A 106 10.10 4.61 -10.65
N ALA A 107 10.26 4.81 -11.95
CA ALA A 107 10.33 6.14 -12.56
C ALA A 107 8.92 6.67 -12.80
N ILE A 108 8.63 7.85 -12.27
CA ILE A 108 7.37 8.57 -12.53
C ILE A 108 7.72 9.83 -13.31
N LYS A 109 7.21 9.90 -14.54
CA LYS A 109 7.39 11.09 -15.39
C LYS A 109 6.25 12.08 -15.12
N ASN A 110 6.59 13.29 -14.70
CA ASN A 110 5.64 14.37 -14.49
C ASN A 110 6.17 15.67 -15.11
N LYS A 111 5.42 16.27 -16.05
CA LYS A 111 5.70 17.59 -16.66
C LYS A 111 7.18 17.81 -17.04
N GLY A 112 7.82 16.80 -17.64
CA GLY A 112 9.21 16.90 -18.08
C GLY A 112 10.27 16.45 -17.06
N TYR A 113 9.88 16.18 -15.82
CA TYR A 113 10.78 15.66 -14.80
C TYR A 113 10.53 14.17 -14.58
N ILE A 114 11.60 13.42 -14.31
CA ILE A 114 11.53 12.03 -13.91
C ILE A 114 11.88 11.96 -12.44
N THR A 115 10.92 11.53 -11.62
CA THR A 115 11.13 11.25 -10.21
C THR A 115 11.24 9.75 -10.01
N TYR A 116 12.27 9.30 -9.32
CA TYR A 116 12.43 7.90 -8.96
C TYR A 116 11.93 7.69 -7.54
N ASN A 117 11.13 6.64 -7.35
CA ASN A 117 10.63 6.22 -6.05
C ASN A 117 11.14 4.81 -5.77
N ARG A 118 11.76 4.62 -4.63
CA ARG A 118 12.06 3.27 -4.12
C ARG A 118 10.82 2.74 -3.42
N ALA A 119 10.49 1.50 -3.73
CA ALA A 119 9.36 0.82 -3.13
C ALA A 119 9.68 -0.68 -3.00
N TYR A 120 8.92 -1.40 -2.19
CA TYR A 120 9.29 -2.75 -1.80
C TYR A 120 8.09 -3.68 -1.86
N TYR A 121 8.31 -4.88 -2.41
CA TYR A 121 7.44 -6.03 -2.20
C TYR A 121 7.93 -6.73 -0.94
N LEU A 122 7.03 -6.98 0.00
CA LEU A 122 7.32 -7.69 1.25
C LEU A 122 6.04 -8.24 1.86
N ASP A 123 6.21 -9.20 2.75
CA ASP A 123 5.14 -9.73 3.57
C ASP A 123 5.12 -8.96 4.90
N LEU A 124 3.92 -8.62 5.36
CA LEU A 124 3.69 -7.81 6.55
C LEU A 124 2.78 -8.55 7.52
N LEU A 125 3.08 -8.43 8.80
CA LEU A 125 2.17 -8.73 9.88
C LEU A 125 1.67 -7.40 10.46
N VAL A 126 0.36 -7.22 10.50
CA VAL A 126 -0.27 -6.00 10.98
C VAL A 126 -1.22 -6.35 12.11
N SER A 127 -0.97 -5.78 13.29
CA SER A 127 -1.86 -5.82 14.45
C SER A 127 -2.55 -4.47 14.56
N ALA A 128 -3.88 -4.45 14.41
CA ALA A 128 -4.68 -3.23 14.44
C ALA A 128 -6.16 -3.58 14.69
N PRO A 129 -6.97 -2.63 15.19
CA PRO A 129 -8.41 -2.82 15.27
C PRO A 129 -9.01 -3.24 13.92
N PRO A 130 -9.99 -4.17 13.88
CA PRO A 130 -10.56 -4.69 12.63
C PRO A 130 -11.04 -3.61 11.65
N VAL A 131 -11.55 -2.50 12.14
CA VAL A 131 -11.96 -1.34 11.31
C VAL A 131 -10.77 -0.71 10.58
N LEU A 132 -9.60 -0.63 11.22
CA LEU A 132 -8.37 -0.17 10.57
C LEU A 132 -7.83 -1.22 9.59
N GLN A 133 -8.01 -2.52 9.87
CA GLN A 133 -7.66 -3.59 8.95
C GLN A 133 -8.49 -3.52 7.65
N ASP A 134 -9.80 -3.29 7.76
CA ASP A 134 -10.66 -3.09 6.58
C ASP A 134 -10.22 -1.87 5.79
N PHE A 135 -9.99 -0.75 6.46
CA PHE A 135 -9.57 0.49 5.82
C PHE A 135 -8.23 0.35 5.08
N LEU A 136 -7.23 -0.26 5.71
CA LEU A 136 -5.92 -0.43 5.08
C LEU A 136 -5.96 -1.40 3.89
N TYR A 137 -6.84 -2.41 3.95
CA TYR A 137 -7.02 -3.34 2.84
C TYR A 137 -7.61 -2.64 1.62
N ASP A 138 -8.58 -1.78 1.82
CA ASP A 138 -9.25 -1.03 0.74
C ASP A 138 -8.39 0.13 0.22
N CYS A 139 -7.71 0.87 1.10
CA CYS A 139 -6.95 2.07 0.75
C CYS A 139 -5.48 1.81 0.41
N GLY A 140 -4.96 0.62 0.75
CA GLY A 140 -3.57 0.24 0.57
C GLY A 140 -2.60 0.84 1.59
N LEU A 141 -1.41 0.24 1.68
CA LEU A 141 -0.34 0.58 2.61
C LEU A 141 0.68 1.56 2.05
N GLY A 142 1.22 2.41 2.90
CA GLY A 142 2.26 3.38 2.54
C GLY A 142 1.72 4.61 1.81
N GLU A 143 2.57 5.23 1.00
CA GLU A 143 2.26 6.43 0.22
C GLU A 143 1.91 6.10 -1.23
N LYS A 144 1.33 7.10 -1.93
CA LYS A 144 1.02 7.04 -3.37
C LYS A 144 0.07 5.92 -3.77
N THR A 145 -0.80 5.49 -2.87
CA THR A 145 -1.76 4.42 -3.14
C THR A 145 -2.69 4.74 -4.30
N ALA A 146 -3.09 6.01 -4.49
CA ALA A 146 -3.83 6.47 -5.67
C ALA A 146 -3.05 6.33 -7.00
N MET A 147 -1.74 6.07 -6.95
CA MET A 147 -0.90 5.82 -8.13
C MET A 147 -0.61 4.32 -8.32
N GLY A 148 -1.31 3.44 -7.59
CA GLY A 148 -1.18 2.00 -7.67
C GLY A 148 -0.08 1.39 -6.79
N PHE A 149 0.49 2.14 -5.85
CA PHE A 149 1.39 1.59 -4.84
C PHE A 149 0.61 1.01 -3.66
N GLY A 150 1.21 0.04 -2.96
CA GLY A 150 0.74 -0.44 -1.66
C GLY A 150 -0.53 -1.28 -1.67
N CYS A 151 -0.96 -1.81 -2.81
CA CYS A 151 -2.02 -2.80 -2.85
C CYS A 151 -1.55 -4.09 -2.18
N VAL A 152 -2.38 -4.67 -1.32
CA VAL A 152 -2.04 -5.85 -0.53
C VAL A 152 -3.08 -6.96 -0.70
N GLY A 153 -2.61 -8.20 -0.63
CA GLY A 153 -3.45 -9.39 -0.51
C GLY A 153 -3.31 -10.00 0.88
N ILE A 154 -4.31 -10.78 1.31
CA ILE A 154 -4.32 -11.46 2.61
C ILE A 154 -3.49 -12.75 2.54
N GLY A 155 -2.75 -13.04 3.60
CA GLY A 155 -1.89 -14.21 3.75
C GLY A 155 -0.50 -14.05 3.15
N GLU A 156 0.27 -15.14 3.11
CA GLU A 156 1.61 -15.15 2.54
C GLU A 156 1.58 -15.18 1.00
N TYR A 157 2.58 -14.56 0.38
CA TYR A 157 2.77 -14.63 -1.06
C TYR A 157 3.08 -16.06 -1.50
N ASN A 158 2.12 -16.72 -2.16
CA ASN A 158 2.29 -18.05 -2.69
C ASN A 158 2.51 -18.04 -4.21
N LYS A 159 3.78 -18.13 -4.63
CA LYS A 159 4.18 -18.19 -6.05
C LYS A 159 3.46 -19.27 -6.88
N ARG A 160 2.93 -20.31 -6.25
CA ARG A 160 2.30 -21.45 -6.93
C ARG A 160 0.85 -21.19 -7.35
N LYS A 161 0.18 -20.17 -6.79
CA LYS A 161 -1.23 -19.87 -7.09
C LYS A 161 -1.44 -18.84 -8.21
N GLN A 162 -0.38 -18.21 -8.70
CA GLN A 162 -0.45 -17.26 -9.83
C GLN A 162 0.02 -17.90 -11.16
N LYS A 163 -0.50 -19.06 -11.49
CA LYS A 163 -0.54 -19.49 -12.90
C LYS A 163 -1.87 -18.98 -13.45
N PHE A 164 -1.81 -17.87 -14.18
CA PHE A 164 -2.85 -17.43 -15.08
C PHE A 164 -2.98 -18.42 -16.25
#